data_2ddd14565c8d699d3192ea53cc7f9a19
#
_entry.id   2ddd14565c8d699d3192ea53cc7f9a19
#
_cell.length_a   1.000
_cell.length_b   1.000
_cell.length_c   1.000
_cell.angle_alpha   90.00
_cell.angle_beta   90.00
_cell.angle_gamma   90.00
#
_symmetry.space_group_name_H-M   'P 1'
#
loop_
_entity.id
_entity.type
_entity.pdbx_description
1 polymer ?
#
loop_
_entity_poly.entity_id
_entity_poly.type
_entity_poly.pdbx_seq_one_letter_code
_entity_poly.pdbx_strand_id
1 'polypeptide(L)'
;MIKIETITAFDNATFVQKNEIADFLLHHLGKYGDPKVDIMKCLDYALDQSLYAGGFVVLAKEEEQIVGTLIMNKTGMSGYIPENILVYIAVDANQRGKGIGGKIMETALKMADGAIALHVEADNPAKKLYERLGFTNKYLEMRLTK
;
A
#
# COMPACT_ATOMS: atom_id res chain seq x y z
N MET A 1 1.53 12.03 18.71
CA MET A 1 0.42 12.28 17.80
C MET A 1 0.74 11.69 16.43
N ILE A 2 -0.22 11.00 15.85
CA ILE A 2 -0.04 10.40 14.53
C ILE A 2 -0.31 11.43 13.44
N LYS A 3 0.65 11.56 12.53
CA LYS A 3 0.55 12.46 11.38
C LYS A 3 0.42 11.62 10.11
N ILE A 4 -0.55 11.94 9.27
CA ILE A 4 -0.74 11.27 7.98
C ILE A 4 -0.13 12.14 6.89
N GLU A 5 0.75 11.55 6.09
CA GLU A 5 1.38 12.21 4.95
C GLU A 5 1.12 11.41 3.69
N THR A 6 1.12 12.09 2.55
CA THR A 6 0.96 11.43 1.25
C THR A 6 2.13 11.79 0.36
N ILE A 7 2.56 10.83 -0.46
CA ILE A 7 3.64 11.04 -1.43
C ILE A 7 3.14 10.64 -2.80
N THR A 8 3.34 11.52 -3.77
CA THR A 8 3.07 11.25 -5.18
C THR A 8 4.35 11.44 -5.99
N ALA A 9 4.31 11.14 -7.27
CA ALA A 9 5.46 11.34 -8.16
C ALA A 9 5.92 12.80 -8.22
N PHE A 10 5.01 13.75 -7.91
CA PHE A 10 5.34 15.18 -7.91
C PHE A 10 6.19 15.60 -6.71
N ASP A 11 6.26 14.77 -5.68
CA ASP A 11 7.01 15.08 -4.47
C ASP A 11 8.50 14.73 -4.57
N ASN A 12 8.91 14.07 -5.65
CA ASN A 12 10.31 13.70 -5.91
C ASN A 12 10.95 12.96 -4.74
N ALA A 13 10.33 11.87 -4.32
CA ALA A 13 10.84 11.06 -3.22
C ALA A 13 12.28 10.62 -3.49
N THR A 14 13.15 10.78 -2.49
CA THR A 14 14.55 10.38 -2.60
C THR A 14 14.69 8.87 -2.46
N PHE A 15 15.84 8.34 -2.91
CA PHE A 15 16.16 6.93 -2.68
C PHE A 15 16.12 6.59 -1.19
N VAL A 16 16.63 7.48 -0.35
CA VAL A 16 16.63 7.26 1.11
C VAL A 16 15.22 7.11 1.65
N GLN A 17 14.29 7.97 1.22
CA GLN A 17 12.88 7.87 1.63
C GLN A 17 12.25 6.57 1.17
N LYS A 18 12.47 6.19 -0.10
CA LYS A 18 11.94 4.92 -0.62
C LYS A 18 12.52 3.73 0.13
N ASN A 19 13.82 3.76 0.42
CA ASN A 19 14.50 2.69 1.15
C ASN A 19 13.95 2.54 2.57
N GLU A 20 13.66 3.65 3.25
CA GLU A 20 13.03 3.64 4.57
C GLU A 20 11.65 2.98 4.54
N ILE A 21 10.84 3.34 3.55
CA ILE A 21 9.51 2.76 3.38
C ILE A 21 9.62 1.26 3.09
N ALA A 22 10.53 0.88 2.20
CA ALA A 22 10.74 -0.53 1.86
C ALA A 22 11.19 -1.35 3.06
N ASP A 23 12.11 -0.83 3.87
CA ASP A 23 12.58 -1.51 5.08
C ASP A 23 11.44 -1.67 6.09
N PHE A 24 10.61 -0.64 6.24
CA PHE A 24 9.44 -0.73 7.13
C PHE A 24 8.51 -1.86 6.68
N LEU A 25 8.18 -1.90 5.39
CA LEU A 25 7.30 -2.93 4.84
C LEU A 25 7.90 -4.31 4.97
N LEU A 26 9.19 -4.46 4.65
CA LEU A 26 9.89 -5.73 4.76
C LEU A 26 9.81 -6.28 6.19
N HIS A 27 10.01 -5.42 7.17
CA HIS A 27 9.98 -5.81 8.58
C HIS A 27 8.56 -6.15 9.05
N HIS A 28 7.58 -5.29 8.76
CA HIS A 28 6.25 -5.41 9.36
C HIS A 28 5.26 -6.27 8.60
N LEU A 29 5.50 -6.60 7.33
CA LEU A 29 4.67 -7.54 6.59
C LEU A 29 4.98 -9.01 6.96
N GLY A 30 6.23 -9.29 7.35
CA GLY A 30 6.63 -10.64 7.71
C GLY A 30 6.36 -11.63 6.58
N LYS A 31 5.67 -12.73 6.87
CA LYS A 31 5.38 -13.77 5.88
C LYS A 31 4.46 -13.32 4.75
N TYR A 32 3.76 -12.20 4.92
CA TYR A 32 2.84 -11.67 3.91
C TYR A 32 3.52 -10.69 2.96
N GLY A 33 4.81 -10.44 3.13
CA GLY A 33 5.55 -9.52 2.30
C GLY A 33 6.29 -10.18 1.16
N ASP A 34 7.03 -9.37 0.44
CA ASP A 34 7.85 -9.76 -0.70
C ASP A 34 9.30 -9.38 -0.44
N PRO A 35 10.25 -9.90 -1.25
CA PRO A 35 11.64 -9.44 -1.16
C PRO A 35 11.75 -7.94 -1.37
N LYS A 36 12.73 -7.32 -0.72
CA LYS A 36 12.93 -5.87 -0.80
C LYS A 36 13.05 -5.35 -2.22
N VAL A 37 13.67 -6.11 -3.12
CA VAL A 37 13.80 -5.71 -4.52
C VAL A 37 12.43 -5.51 -5.18
N ASP A 38 11.48 -6.35 -4.86
CA ASP A 38 10.13 -6.25 -5.41
C ASP A 38 9.34 -5.09 -4.77
N ILE A 39 9.52 -4.87 -3.48
CA ILE A 39 8.91 -3.72 -2.80
C ILE A 39 9.45 -2.42 -3.41
N MET A 40 10.74 -2.34 -3.68
CA MET A 40 11.34 -1.16 -4.32
C MET A 40 10.80 -0.94 -5.73
N LYS A 41 10.58 -2.02 -6.50
CA LYS A 41 9.92 -1.91 -7.82
C LYS A 41 8.53 -1.32 -7.69
N CYS A 42 7.79 -1.74 -6.68
CA CYS A 42 6.45 -1.22 -6.43
C CYS A 42 6.48 0.27 -6.10
N LEU A 43 7.43 0.69 -5.27
CA LEU A 43 7.62 2.11 -4.95
C LEU A 43 7.99 2.93 -6.18
N ASP A 44 8.90 2.42 -7.00
CA ASP A 44 9.29 3.10 -8.24
C ASP A 44 8.10 3.22 -9.19
N TYR A 45 7.28 2.16 -9.29
CA TYR A 45 6.07 2.21 -10.10
C TYR A 45 5.12 3.31 -9.62
N ALA A 46 4.90 3.40 -8.32
CA ALA A 46 3.99 4.38 -7.76
C ALA A 46 4.48 5.82 -7.94
N LEU A 47 5.79 6.03 -7.84
CA LEU A 47 6.37 7.36 -7.69
C LEU A 47 7.17 7.85 -8.91
N ASP A 48 7.31 7.04 -9.95
CA ASP A 48 8.00 7.42 -11.19
C ASP A 48 7.03 7.44 -12.37
N GLN A 49 6.36 8.56 -12.56
CA GLN A 49 5.38 8.73 -13.63
C GLN A 49 5.97 8.72 -15.04
N SER A 50 7.29 8.87 -15.17
CA SER A 50 7.92 8.87 -16.49
C SER A 50 7.90 7.49 -17.14
N LEU A 51 7.79 6.42 -16.34
CA LEU A 51 7.87 5.04 -16.82
C LEU A 51 6.57 4.26 -16.63
N TYR A 52 5.70 4.66 -15.70
CA TYR A 52 4.56 3.86 -15.27
C TYR A 52 3.29 4.69 -15.12
N ALA A 53 2.18 4.02 -14.93
CA ALA A 53 0.91 4.69 -14.67
C ALA A 53 0.90 5.45 -13.34
N GLY A 54 1.80 5.12 -12.44
CA GLY A 54 1.96 5.84 -11.18
C GLY A 54 1.12 5.28 -10.05
N GLY A 55 0.89 6.12 -9.07
CA GLY A 55 0.15 5.77 -7.87
C GLY A 55 0.44 6.77 -6.78
N PHE A 56 0.45 6.29 -5.54
CA PHE A 56 0.80 7.12 -4.40
C PHE A 56 1.15 6.26 -3.19
N VAL A 57 1.76 6.91 -2.20
CA VAL A 57 2.09 6.29 -0.92
C VAL A 57 1.42 7.11 0.18
N VAL A 58 0.84 6.42 1.16
CA VAL A 58 0.33 7.05 2.37
C VAL A 58 1.23 6.62 3.53
N LEU A 59 1.67 7.57 4.34
CA LEU A 59 2.51 7.32 5.51
C LEU A 59 1.78 7.76 6.77
N ALA A 60 1.90 6.98 7.82
CA ALA A 60 1.57 7.41 9.16
C ALA A 60 2.87 7.52 9.95
N LYS A 61 3.09 8.65 10.58
CA LYS A 61 4.30 8.92 11.36
C LYS A 61 3.96 9.34 12.77
N GLU A 62 4.82 8.96 13.69
CA GLU A 62 4.82 9.46 15.05
C GLU A 62 6.23 9.94 15.35
N GLU A 63 6.39 11.23 15.67
CA GLU A 63 7.70 11.85 15.94
C GLU A 63 8.72 11.54 14.82
N GLU A 64 8.30 11.73 13.56
CA GLU A 64 9.11 11.50 12.36
C GLU A 64 9.45 10.02 12.09
N GLN A 65 8.96 9.09 12.91
CA GLN A 65 9.12 7.66 12.69
C GLN A 65 7.93 7.11 11.93
N ILE A 66 8.18 6.28 10.91
CA ILE A 66 7.10 5.60 10.19
C ILE A 66 6.48 4.56 11.12
N VAL A 67 5.18 4.65 11.32
CA VAL A 67 4.41 3.67 12.09
C VAL A 67 3.38 2.93 11.26
N GLY A 68 3.19 3.36 10.02
CA GLY A 68 2.33 2.67 9.05
C GLY A 68 2.55 3.22 7.66
N THR A 69 2.27 2.41 6.66
CA THR A 69 2.35 2.86 5.26
C THR A 69 1.50 1.99 4.35
N LEU A 70 1.12 2.58 3.23
CA LEU A 70 0.35 1.92 2.17
C LEU A 70 0.91 2.36 0.83
N ILE A 71 1.03 1.41 -0.11
CA ILE A 71 1.39 1.72 -1.50
C ILE A 71 0.21 1.37 -2.40
N MET A 72 -0.25 2.35 -3.16
CA MET A 72 -1.29 2.19 -4.16
C MET A 72 -0.69 2.39 -5.54
N ASN A 73 -0.93 1.44 -6.45
CA ASN A 73 -0.51 1.58 -7.84
C ASN A 73 -1.72 1.75 -8.75
N LYS A 74 -1.62 2.64 -9.73
CA LYS A 74 -2.62 2.78 -10.77
C LYS A 74 -2.34 1.72 -11.83
N THR A 75 -3.40 1.04 -12.30
CA THR A 75 -3.23 -0.03 -13.28
C THR A 75 -3.07 0.50 -14.71
N GLY A 76 -3.52 1.71 -14.96
CA GLY A 76 -3.57 2.25 -16.32
C GLY A 76 -4.78 1.73 -17.12
N MET A 77 -5.64 0.94 -16.48
CA MET A 77 -6.83 0.35 -17.09
C MET A 77 -8.07 0.85 -16.37
N SER A 78 -9.23 0.67 -16.99
CA SER A 78 -10.49 1.07 -16.37
C SER A 78 -11.64 0.21 -16.87
N GLY A 79 -12.69 0.09 -16.06
CA GLY A 79 -13.90 -0.64 -16.41
C GLY A 79 -13.76 -2.16 -16.29
N TYR A 80 -12.94 -2.77 -17.12
CA TYR A 80 -12.75 -4.23 -17.15
C TYR A 80 -11.71 -4.71 -16.13
N ILE A 81 -10.83 -3.85 -15.69
CA ILE A 81 -9.88 -4.07 -14.58
C ILE A 81 -10.00 -2.87 -13.66
N PRO A 82 -9.95 -3.05 -12.34
CA PRO A 82 -9.98 -1.91 -11.42
C PRO A 82 -8.86 -0.92 -11.74
N GLU A 83 -9.17 0.36 -11.60
CA GLU A 83 -8.24 1.45 -11.89
C GLU A 83 -7.03 1.47 -10.98
N ASN A 84 -7.15 0.89 -9.78
CA ASN A 84 -6.11 0.90 -8.77
C ASN A 84 -5.92 -0.48 -8.18
N ILE A 85 -4.68 -0.75 -7.74
CA ILE A 85 -4.38 -1.92 -6.94
C ILE A 85 -3.63 -1.48 -5.68
N LEU A 86 -4.17 -1.86 -4.53
CA LEU A 86 -3.49 -1.68 -3.25
C LEU A 86 -2.50 -2.83 -3.11
N VAL A 87 -1.21 -2.52 -3.13
CA VAL A 87 -0.19 -3.57 -3.18
C VAL A 87 0.26 -3.94 -1.77
N TYR A 88 0.60 -2.95 -0.95
CA TYR A 88 1.07 -3.19 0.41
C TYR A 88 0.41 -2.22 1.38
N ILE A 89 0.09 -2.74 2.58
CA ILE A 89 -0.24 -1.94 3.75
C ILE A 89 0.32 -2.66 4.97
N ALA A 90 0.96 -1.91 5.84
CA ALA A 90 1.45 -2.44 7.11
C ALA A 90 1.42 -1.37 8.19
N VAL A 91 1.18 -1.80 9.42
CA VAL A 91 1.22 -0.96 10.62
C VAL A 91 2.19 -1.63 11.59
N ASP A 92 3.01 -0.82 12.26
CA ASP A 92 3.93 -1.30 13.29
C ASP A 92 3.13 -2.12 14.33
N ALA A 93 3.61 -3.33 14.60
CA ALA A 93 2.93 -4.24 15.52
C ALA A 93 2.72 -3.62 16.91
N ASN A 94 3.66 -2.76 17.35
CA ASN A 94 3.56 -2.07 18.63
C ASN A 94 2.54 -0.93 18.63
N GLN A 95 2.04 -0.53 17.46
CA GLN A 95 1.08 0.55 17.29
C GLN A 95 -0.30 0.05 16.89
N ARG A 96 -0.50 -1.25 16.79
CA ARG A 96 -1.79 -1.82 16.43
C ARG A 96 -2.84 -1.57 17.50
N GLY A 97 -4.12 -1.56 17.08
CA GLY A 97 -5.22 -1.27 18.00
C GLY A 97 -5.49 0.21 18.22
N LYS A 98 -4.76 1.10 17.53
CA LYS A 98 -4.93 2.56 17.64
C LYS A 98 -5.66 3.16 16.45
N GLY A 99 -6.14 2.35 15.52
CA GLY A 99 -6.86 2.82 14.34
C GLY A 99 -5.99 3.41 13.24
N ILE A 100 -4.67 3.17 13.27
CA ILE A 100 -3.74 3.71 12.28
C ILE A 100 -4.04 3.15 10.88
N GLY A 101 -4.25 1.83 10.79
CA GLY A 101 -4.60 1.19 9.52
C GLY A 101 -5.85 1.77 8.91
N GLY A 102 -6.87 2.03 9.73
CA GLY A 102 -8.12 2.66 9.29
C GLY A 102 -7.90 4.06 8.74
N LYS A 103 -7.06 4.86 9.42
CA LYS A 103 -6.75 6.23 8.97
C LYS A 103 -6.00 6.23 7.64
N ILE A 104 -5.02 5.33 7.49
CA ILE A 104 -4.28 5.17 6.25
C ILE A 104 -5.23 4.78 5.12
N MET A 105 -6.09 3.81 5.36
CA MET A 105 -7.06 3.35 4.36
C MET A 105 -8.05 4.45 4.00
N GLU A 106 -8.56 5.19 4.98
CA GLU A 106 -9.48 6.29 4.71
C GLU A 106 -8.85 7.33 3.78
N THR A 107 -7.59 7.70 4.05
CA THR A 107 -6.86 8.63 3.19
C THR A 107 -6.68 8.07 1.78
N ALA A 108 -6.27 6.80 1.67
CA ALA A 108 -6.06 6.16 0.39
C ALA A 108 -7.36 6.07 -0.43
N LEU A 109 -8.48 5.75 0.22
CA LEU A 109 -9.77 5.66 -0.47
C LEU A 109 -10.23 7.01 -1.00
N LYS A 110 -9.91 8.09 -0.30
CA LYS A 110 -10.22 9.44 -0.77
C LYS A 110 -9.34 9.87 -1.94
N MET A 111 -8.09 9.43 -1.97
CA MET A 111 -7.15 9.78 -3.03
C MET A 111 -7.36 8.97 -4.30
N ALA A 112 -7.74 7.70 -4.17
CA ALA A 112 -7.89 6.81 -5.32
C ALA A 112 -9.11 7.20 -6.14
N ASP A 113 -8.91 7.26 -7.46
CA ASP A 113 -10.00 7.50 -8.40
C ASP A 113 -10.36 6.17 -9.05
N GLY A 114 -11.61 5.75 -8.90
CA GLY A 114 -12.10 4.49 -9.45
C GLY A 114 -12.02 3.33 -8.45
N ALA A 115 -12.20 2.12 -8.98
CA ALA A 115 -12.24 0.91 -8.16
C ALA A 115 -10.84 0.50 -7.70
N ILE A 116 -10.80 -0.24 -6.60
CA ILE A 116 -9.56 -0.71 -5.98
C ILE A 116 -9.63 -2.21 -5.81
N ALA A 117 -8.65 -2.92 -6.34
CA ALA A 117 -8.46 -4.35 -6.07
C ALA A 117 -7.28 -4.54 -5.12
N LEU A 118 -7.23 -5.66 -4.46
CA LEU A 118 -6.07 -6.07 -3.66
C LEU A 118 -6.00 -7.60 -3.62
N HIS A 119 -4.79 -8.11 -3.35
CA HIS A 119 -4.59 -9.52 -3.07
C HIS A 119 -4.36 -9.69 -1.57
N VAL A 120 -5.05 -10.65 -0.96
CA VAL A 120 -4.88 -10.94 0.46
C VAL A 120 -4.97 -12.45 0.67
N GLU A 121 -4.03 -12.99 1.43
CA GLU A 121 -4.06 -14.39 1.79
C GLU A 121 -5.19 -14.65 2.78
N ALA A 122 -5.82 -15.83 2.67
CA ALA A 122 -7.01 -16.14 3.46
C ALA A 122 -6.77 -16.06 4.98
N ASP A 123 -5.54 -16.35 5.43
CA ASP A 123 -5.18 -16.32 6.85
C ASP A 123 -4.63 -14.98 7.33
N ASN A 124 -4.57 -13.97 6.43
CA ASN A 124 -4.05 -12.66 6.80
C ASN A 124 -5.09 -11.89 7.63
N PRO A 125 -4.75 -11.46 8.85
CA PRO A 125 -5.70 -10.71 9.69
C PRO A 125 -6.21 -9.42 9.05
N ALA A 126 -5.46 -8.82 8.13
CA ALA A 126 -5.86 -7.60 7.43
C ALA A 126 -7.13 -7.77 6.60
N LYS A 127 -7.49 -9.01 6.25
CA LYS A 127 -8.70 -9.31 5.50
C LYS A 127 -9.95 -8.72 6.19
N LYS A 128 -10.00 -8.76 7.51
CA LYS A 128 -11.13 -8.22 8.27
C LYS A 128 -11.26 -6.70 8.12
N LEU A 129 -10.14 -5.99 8.06
CA LEU A 129 -10.13 -4.55 7.82
C LEU A 129 -10.71 -4.25 6.44
N TYR A 130 -10.29 -4.99 5.43
CA TYR A 130 -10.79 -4.79 4.08
C TYR A 130 -12.30 -5.05 3.98
N GLU A 131 -12.77 -6.10 4.60
CA GLU A 131 -14.20 -6.43 4.61
C GLU A 131 -15.02 -5.33 5.28
N ARG A 132 -14.55 -4.78 6.39
CA ARG A 132 -15.23 -3.67 7.06
C ARG A 132 -15.33 -2.42 6.19
N LEU A 133 -14.38 -2.24 5.28
CA LEU A 133 -14.35 -1.10 4.36
C LEU A 133 -15.16 -1.32 3.09
N GLY A 134 -15.76 -2.50 2.94
CA GLY A 134 -16.61 -2.80 1.79
C GLY A 134 -15.96 -3.62 0.70
N PHE A 135 -14.71 -4.09 0.89
CA PHE A 135 -14.10 -5.00 -0.07
C PHE A 135 -14.77 -6.37 -0.01
N THR A 136 -14.98 -6.96 -1.17
CA THR A 136 -15.57 -8.29 -1.28
C THR A 136 -14.64 -9.20 -2.07
N ASN A 137 -14.73 -10.51 -1.80
CA ASN A 137 -13.93 -11.50 -2.51
C ASN A 137 -14.63 -11.89 -3.80
N LYS A 138 -14.39 -11.11 -4.85
CA LYS A 138 -15.08 -11.32 -6.14
C LYS A 138 -14.45 -12.43 -6.98
N TYR A 139 -13.11 -12.57 -6.91
CA TYR A 139 -12.37 -13.56 -7.70
C TYR A 139 -11.38 -14.31 -6.84
N LEU A 140 -10.97 -15.48 -7.31
CA LEU A 140 -9.84 -16.20 -6.79
C LEU A 140 -8.61 -15.81 -7.61
N GLU A 141 -7.49 -15.52 -6.94
CA GLU A 141 -6.22 -15.27 -7.61
C GLU A 141 -5.58 -16.63 -7.92
N MET A 142 -5.26 -16.85 -9.18
CA MET A 142 -4.53 -18.06 -9.60
C MET A 142 -3.23 -17.61 -10.24
N ARG A 143 -2.13 -18.30 -9.92
CA ARG A 143 -0.81 -17.89 -10.35
C ARG A 143 -0.01 -19.07 -10.87
N LEU A 144 0.61 -18.89 -12.03
CA LEU A 144 1.61 -19.81 -12.56
C LEU A 144 2.97 -19.11 -12.46
N THR A 145 3.83 -19.64 -11.62
CA THR A 145 5.19 -19.11 -11.47
C THR A 145 6.14 -19.86 -12.40
N LYS A 146 6.88 -19.10 -13.18
CA LYS A 146 7.85 -19.67 -14.13
C LYS A 146 9.28 -19.50 -13.64
#